data_215f8b9f060cbff56af09850cd9034c0
#
_entry.id   215f8b9f060cbff56af09850cd9034c0
#
_cell.length_a   1.000
_cell.length_b   1.000
_cell.length_c   1.000
_cell.angle_alpha   90.00
_cell.angle_beta   90.00
_cell.angle_gamma   90.00
#
_symmetry.space_group_name_H-M   'P 1'
#
loop_
_entity.id
_entity.type
_entity.pdbx_description
1 polymer ?
#
loop_
_entity_poly.entity_id
_entity_poly.type
_entity_poly.pdbx_seq_one_letter_code
_entity_poly.pdbx_strand_id
1 'polypeptide(L)'
;AIKMIELESGQIDLVLAPQVTSPLREPEDIERGIRTFIEGGYDSMFSCSVAEDLFFWERDSEGVLRSVNYDYLNRQRRQDVSKQFIENGSFYLFRPELLRRHNNRFGGNIGCVEMDSWKMFEIDISEDIRICSALMKEFLL
;
A
#
# COMPACT_ATOMS: atom_id res chain seq x y z
N ALA A 1 8.72 -14.42 -14.46
CA ALA A 1 9.80 -13.42 -14.32
C ALA A 1 10.86 -13.89 -13.31
N ILE A 2 10.56 -14.09 -12.00
CA ILE A 2 11.55 -14.41 -10.94
C ILE A 2 12.45 -15.59 -11.33
N LYS A 3 11.89 -16.75 -11.71
CA LYS A 3 12.69 -17.93 -12.12
C LYS A 3 13.66 -17.64 -13.28
N MET A 4 13.28 -16.78 -14.21
CA MET A 4 14.16 -16.43 -15.35
C MET A 4 15.33 -15.58 -14.89
N ILE A 5 15.06 -14.62 -14.01
CA ILE A 5 16.12 -13.75 -13.46
C ILE A 5 17.08 -14.57 -12.59
N GLU A 6 16.57 -15.50 -11.79
CA GLU A 6 17.40 -16.37 -10.95
C GLU A 6 18.32 -17.30 -11.75
N LEU A 7 17.88 -17.73 -12.93
CA LEU A 7 18.74 -18.53 -13.83
C LEU A 7 19.91 -17.73 -14.41
N GLU A 8 19.75 -16.43 -14.57
CA GLU A 8 20.75 -15.55 -15.16
C GLU A 8 21.63 -14.85 -14.12
N SER A 9 21.03 -14.47 -12.97
CA SER A 9 21.67 -13.56 -12.02
C SER A 9 21.83 -14.14 -10.61
N GLY A 10 21.40 -15.40 -10.38
CA GLY A 10 21.47 -16.03 -9.07
C GLY A 10 20.24 -15.77 -8.20
N GLN A 11 20.32 -16.20 -6.94
CA GLN A 11 19.20 -16.14 -6.00
C GLN A 11 18.73 -14.72 -5.75
N ILE A 12 17.39 -14.54 -5.72
CA ILE A 12 16.74 -13.28 -5.34
C ILE A 12 16.26 -13.40 -3.90
N ASP A 13 16.67 -12.47 -3.04
CA ASP A 13 16.28 -12.42 -1.63
C ASP A 13 15.05 -11.53 -1.39
N LEU A 14 14.84 -10.52 -2.23
CA LEU A 14 13.79 -9.54 -2.11
C LEU A 14 13.28 -9.11 -3.48
N VAL A 15 11.97 -8.97 -3.60
CA VAL A 15 11.31 -8.37 -4.77
C VAL A 15 10.73 -7.03 -4.38
N LEU A 16 11.10 -5.99 -5.11
CA LEU A 16 10.42 -4.70 -5.12
C LEU A 16 9.50 -4.65 -6.35
N ALA A 17 8.22 -4.46 -6.11
CA ALA A 17 7.19 -4.41 -7.15
C ALA A 17 6.43 -3.07 -7.11
N PRO A 18 6.94 -2.02 -7.79
CA PRO A 18 6.23 -0.76 -7.91
C PRO A 18 5.08 -0.88 -8.91
N GLN A 19 3.95 -0.20 -8.62
CA GLN A 19 2.86 -0.07 -9.58
C GLN A 19 3.06 1.19 -10.44
N VAL A 20 2.84 1.05 -11.74
CA VAL A 20 3.01 2.16 -12.70
C VAL A 20 1.88 3.19 -12.59
N THR A 21 0.73 2.76 -12.08
CA THR A 21 -0.45 3.61 -11.85
C THR A 21 -0.32 4.51 -10.62
N SER A 22 0.70 4.31 -9.79
CA SER A 22 0.95 5.13 -8.58
C SER A 22 2.18 6.01 -8.78
N PRO A 23 2.06 7.17 -9.44
CA PRO A 23 3.20 8.00 -9.82
C PRO A 23 3.77 8.86 -8.69
N LEU A 24 3.01 9.03 -7.59
CA LEU A 24 3.33 9.95 -6.50
C LEU A 24 4.24 9.30 -5.47
N ARG A 25 5.50 9.02 -5.86
CA ARG A 25 6.52 8.48 -4.95
C ARG A 25 7.87 9.10 -5.21
N GLU A 26 8.68 9.10 -4.19
CA GLU A 26 10.06 9.58 -4.21
C GLU A 26 11.03 8.39 -3.98
N PRO A 27 12.28 8.50 -4.39
CA PRO A 27 13.30 7.48 -4.09
C PRO A 27 13.41 7.15 -2.61
N GLU A 28 13.26 8.16 -1.75
CA GLU A 28 13.33 8.07 -0.29
C GLU A 28 12.23 7.18 0.29
N ASP A 29 11.06 7.11 -0.34
CA ASP A 29 9.98 6.22 0.07
C ASP A 29 10.39 4.76 -0.11
N ILE A 30 11.03 4.45 -1.24
CA ILE A 30 11.53 3.11 -1.55
C ILE A 30 12.68 2.73 -0.62
N GLU A 31 13.63 3.64 -0.40
CA GLU A 31 14.76 3.41 0.50
C GLU A 31 14.29 3.15 1.93
N ARG A 32 13.33 3.95 2.42
CA ARG A 32 12.71 3.75 3.72
C ARG A 32 11.98 2.39 3.79
N GLY A 33 11.25 2.03 2.72
CA GLY A 33 10.57 0.74 2.61
C GLY A 33 11.53 -0.44 2.72
N ILE A 34 12.62 -0.43 1.94
CA ILE A 34 13.64 -1.50 1.96
C ILE A 34 14.30 -1.61 3.34
N ARG A 35 14.68 -0.48 3.93
CA ARG A 35 15.26 -0.45 5.27
C ARG A 35 14.31 -1.01 6.31
N THR A 36 13.06 -0.53 6.34
CA THR A 36 12.03 -1.00 7.26
C THR A 36 11.78 -2.50 7.09
N PHE A 37 11.74 -3.00 5.85
CA PHE A 37 11.56 -4.42 5.56
C PHE A 37 12.67 -5.27 6.18
N ILE A 38 13.93 -4.86 6.01
CA ILE A 38 15.09 -5.60 6.50
C ILE A 38 15.16 -5.54 8.02
N GLU A 39 15.07 -4.35 8.61
CA GLU A 39 15.17 -4.14 10.06
C GLU A 39 14.01 -4.79 10.84
N GLY A 40 12.80 -4.77 10.26
CA GLY A 40 11.62 -5.38 10.88
C GLY A 40 11.53 -6.90 10.68
N GLY A 41 12.41 -7.50 9.88
CA GLY A 41 12.38 -8.93 9.58
C GLY A 41 11.08 -9.38 8.92
N TYR A 42 10.51 -8.54 8.07
CA TYR A 42 9.25 -8.84 7.39
C TYR A 42 9.43 -9.85 6.25
N ASP A 43 8.36 -10.60 5.98
CA ASP A 43 8.29 -11.51 4.83
C ASP A 43 7.59 -10.83 3.64
N SER A 44 6.65 -9.94 3.93
CA SER A 44 5.99 -9.08 2.94
C SER A 44 5.67 -7.70 3.52
N MET A 45 5.55 -6.71 2.67
CA MET A 45 5.27 -5.33 3.06
C MET A 45 4.56 -4.60 1.92
N PHE A 46 3.72 -3.65 2.27
CA PHE A 46 3.08 -2.73 1.34
C PHE A 46 3.33 -1.27 1.74
N SER A 47 3.29 -0.40 0.76
CA SER A 47 3.25 1.04 0.98
C SER A 47 1.82 1.47 1.33
N CYS A 48 1.68 2.37 2.29
CA CYS A 48 0.38 2.82 2.78
C CYS A 48 0.38 4.30 3.13
N SER A 49 -0.80 4.85 3.25
CA SER A 49 -1.04 6.14 3.90
C SER A 49 -1.96 5.96 5.10
N VAL A 50 -1.88 6.87 6.06
CA VAL A 50 -2.78 6.82 7.22
C VAL A 50 -4.19 7.19 6.77
N ALA A 51 -5.15 6.33 7.07
CA ALA A 51 -6.55 6.55 6.76
C ALA A 51 -7.20 7.37 7.88
N GLU A 52 -7.02 8.69 7.83
CA GLU A 52 -7.65 9.61 8.77
C GLU A 52 -9.02 10.04 8.25
N ASP A 53 -10.05 9.93 9.10
CA ASP A 53 -11.42 10.36 8.82
C ASP A 53 -12.08 9.71 7.58
N LEU A 54 -11.63 8.52 7.19
CA LEU A 54 -12.24 7.72 6.14
C LEU A 54 -13.22 6.73 6.75
N PHE A 55 -14.52 6.94 6.51
CA PHE A 55 -15.60 6.12 7.01
C PHE A 55 -16.29 5.39 5.86
N PHE A 56 -16.21 4.05 5.89
CA PHE A 56 -16.75 3.22 4.83
C PHE A 56 -18.10 2.64 5.20
N TRP A 57 -18.99 2.60 4.21
CA TRP A 57 -20.30 1.95 4.29
C TRP A 57 -20.45 0.98 3.13
N GLU A 58 -21.02 -0.15 3.38
CA GLU A 58 -21.36 -1.13 2.36
C GLU A 58 -22.86 -1.44 2.37
N ARG A 59 -23.37 -1.95 1.24
CA ARG A 59 -24.72 -2.53 1.17
C ARG A 59 -24.59 -4.04 1.32
N ASP A 60 -25.36 -4.59 2.26
CA ASP A 60 -25.47 -6.05 2.36
C ASP A 60 -26.34 -6.62 1.24
N SER A 61 -26.52 -7.96 1.22
CA SER A 61 -27.31 -8.67 0.22
C SER A 61 -28.78 -8.27 0.16
N GLU A 62 -29.28 -7.64 1.22
CA GLU A 62 -30.67 -7.13 1.33
C GLU A 62 -30.76 -5.64 0.96
N GLY A 63 -29.65 -5.01 0.60
CA GLY A 63 -29.54 -3.60 0.23
C GLY A 63 -29.47 -2.63 1.42
N VAL A 64 -29.33 -3.14 2.64
CA VAL A 64 -29.22 -2.32 3.85
C VAL A 64 -27.79 -1.79 4.01
N LEU A 65 -27.65 -0.50 4.33
CA LEU A 65 -26.35 0.12 4.61
C LEU A 65 -25.81 -0.28 5.98
N ARG A 66 -24.56 -0.73 6.00
CA ARG A 66 -23.80 -1.05 7.22
C ARG A 66 -22.48 -0.31 7.22
N SER A 67 -22.07 0.20 8.36
CA SER A 67 -20.73 0.77 8.52
C SER A 67 -19.69 -0.36 8.56
N VAL A 68 -18.55 -0.14 7.92
CA VAL A 68 -17.51 -1.16 7.78
C VAL A 68 -16.43 -1.01 8.86
N ASN A 69 -15.94 0.21 9.07
CA ASN A 69 -14.73 0.44 9.85
C ASN A 69 -14.95 1.32 11.10
N TYR A 70 -16.19 1.59 11.48
CA TYR A 70 -16.48 2.34 12.71
C TYR A 70 -17.88 2.00 13.26
N ASP A 71 -18.10 2.24 14.55
CA ASP A 71 -19.42 2.16 15.18
C ASP A 71 -20.12 3.51 15.01
N TYR A 72 -21.11 3.59 14.11
CA TYR A 72 -21.85 4.82 13.84
C TYR A 72 -22.79 5.21 14.99
N LEU A 73 -23.17 4.26 15.86
CA LEU A 73 -24.02 4.52 17.04
C LEU A 73 -23.21 5.09 18.20
N ASN A 74 -21.91 4.78 18.25
CA ASN A 74 -20.99 5.24 19.28
C ASN A 74 -19.68 5.72 18.64
N ARG A 75 -19.79 6.80 17.86
CA ARG A 75 -18.65 7.36 17.14
C ARG A 75 -17.59 7.88 18.11
N GLN A 76 -16.44 7.23 18.11
CA GLN A 76 -15.29 7.63 18.91
C GLN A 76 -14.71 8.96 18.44
N ARG A 77 -13.98 9.65 19.32
CA ARG A 77 -13.18 10.80 18.93
C ARG A 77 -11.99 10.30 18.09
N ARG A 78 -11.50 11.11 17.16
CA ARG A 78 -10.36 10.79 16.30
C ARG A 78 -9.15 10.26 17.08
N GLN A 79 -8.84 10.84 18.21
CA GLN A 79 -7.71 10.46 19.06
C GLN A 79 -7.87 9.09 19.76
N ASP A 80 -9.10 8.59 19.84
CA ASP A 80 -9.44 7.33 20.51
C ASP A 80 -9.61 6.17 19.52
N VAL A 81 -9.56 6.46 18.20
CA VAL A 81 -9.65 5.47 17.13
C VAL A 81 -8.27 4.87 16.87
N SER A 82 -8.20 3.56 16.74
CA SER A 82 -6.98 2.87 16.31
C SER A 82 -6.53 3.37 14.94
N LYS A 83 -5.23 3.60 14.79
CA LYS A 83 -4.62 4.00 13.53
C LYS A 83 -4.93 2.96 12.44
N GLN A 84 -5.57 3.41 11.38
CA GLN A 84 -5.88 2.58 10.22
C GLN A 84 -5.00 3.01 9.03
N PHE A 85 -4.75 2.07 8.14
CA PHE A 85 -3.93 2.29 6.97
C PHE A 85 -4.72 1.97 5.71
N ILE A 86 -4.52 2.79 4.69
CA ILE A 86 -4.97 2.51 3.33
C ILE A 86 -3.77 2.11 2.49
N GLU A 87 -3.87 0.96 1.82
CA GLU A 87 -2.90 0.52 0.84
C GLU A 87 -2.92 1.50 -0.34
N ASN A 88 -1.79 2.14 -0.62
CA ASN A 88 -1.72 3.22 -1.62
C ASN A 88 -1.15 2.77 -2.98
N GLY A 89 -0.96 1.46 -3.15
CA GLY A 89 -0.53 0.87 -4.41
C GLY A 89 0.87 1.26 -4.89
N SER A 90 1.59 2.14 -4.19
CA SER A 90 2.85 2.68 -4.70
C SER A 90 3.89 1.59 -4.95
N PHE A 91 4.12 0.72 -3.97
CA PHE A 91 4.99 -0.45 -4.15
C PHE A 91 4.74 -1.53 -3.09
N TYR A 92 5.22 -2.72 -3.42
CA TYR A 92 5.23 -3.89 -2.53
C TYR A 92 6.64 -4.45 -2.42
N LEU A 93 6.97 -4.96 -1.25
CA LEU A 93 8.20 -5.68 -0.96
C LEU A 93 7.85 -7.07 -0.45
N PHE A 94 8.48 -8.11 -0.98
CA PHE A 94 8.20 -9.47 -0.52
C PHE A 94 9.33 -10.44 -0.85
N ARG A 95 9.42 -11.50 -0.04
CA ARG A 95 10.32 -12.61 -0.31
C ARG A 95 9.77 -13.48 -1.45
N PRO A 96 10.59 -13.88 -2.43
CA PRO A 96 10.14 -14.70 -3.57
C PRO A 96 9.44 -16.00 -3.19
N GLU A 97 9.77 -16.55 -2.01
CA GLU A 97 9.18 -17.78 -1.47
C GLU A 97 7.68 -17.70 -1.31
N LEU A 98 7.12 -16.53 -1.01
CA LEU A 98 5.67 -16.33 -0.87
C LEU A 98 4.94 -16.62 -2.17
N LEU A 99 5.47 -16.11 -3.30
CA LEU A 99 4.90 -16.42 -4.61
C LEU A 99 5.05 -17.91 -4.96
N ARG A 100 6.16 -18.55 -4.59
CA ARG A 100 6.38 -19.97 -4.88
C ARG A 100 5.45 -20.88 -4.09
N ARG A 101 5.19 -20.54 -2.81
CA ARG A 101 4.40 -21.37 -1.90
C ARG A 101 2.90 -21.07 -1.95
N HIS A 102 2.54 -19.81 -2.09
CA HIS A 102 1.18 -19.33 -1.88
C HIS A 102 0.57 -18.66 -3.10
N ASN A 103 1.34 -18.46 -4.18
CA ASN A 103 0.93 -17.67 -5.35
C ASN A 103 0.38 -16.29 -4.94
N ASN A 104 0.93 -15.71 -3.90
CA ASN A 104 0.54 -14.43 -3.32
C ASN A 104 1.79 -13.64 -2.92
N ARG A 105 1.75 -12.33 -3.06
CA ARG A 105 2.80 -11.43 -2.58
C ARG A 105 2.71 -11.15 -1.08
N PHE A 106 1.56 -11.40 -0.45
CA PHE A 106 1.34 -11.27 0.98
C PHE A 106 1.44 -12.61 1.70
N GLY A 107 2.06 -12.60 2.84
CA GLY A 107 2.17 -13.76 3.75
C GLY A 107 3.25 -13.56 4.80
N GLY A 108 3.30 -14.48 5.75
CA GLY A 108 4.27 -14.43 6.85
C GLY A 108 4.06 -13.22 7.76
N ASN A 109 5.16 -12.64 8.21
CA ASN A 109 5.17 -11.40 8.97
C ASN A 109 4.97 -10.22 8.02
N ILE A 110 3.77 -9.59 8.04
CA ILE A 110 3.39 -8.51 7.13
C ILE A 110 3.67 -7.16 7.79
N GLY A 111 4.46 -6.32 7.11
CA GLY A 111 4.71 -4.94 7.50
C GLY A 111 4.06 -3.93 6.57
N CYS A 112 4.16 -2.67 6.93
CA CYS A 112 3.85 -1.56 6.03
C CYS A 112 4.85 -0.42 6.19
N VAL A 113 4.96 0.40 5.15
CA VAL A 113 5.70 1.66 5.18
C VAL A 113 4.76 2.81 4.89
N GLU A 114 4.72 3.75 5.83
CA GLU A 114 3.85 4.92 5.73
C GLU A 114 4.45 5.95 4.76
N MET A 115 3.60 6.48 3.90
CA MET A 115 3.88 7.58 2.99
C MET A 115 2.92 8.72 3.29
N ASP A 116 3.26 9.92 2.83
CA ASP A 116 2.40 11.10 2.97
C ASP A 116 1.02 10.84 2.38
N SER A 117 -0.02 11.43 2.97
CA SER A 117 -1.42 11.18 2.59
C SER A 117 -1.73 11.55 1.14
N TRP A 118 -1.08 12.59 0.59
CA TRP A 118 -1.26 12.97 -0.81
C TRP A 118 -0.68 11.95 -1.81
N LYS A 119 0.17 11.01 -1.37
CA LYS A 119 0.72 9.92 -2.20
C LYS A 119 -0.23 8.72 -2.34
N MET A 120 -1.44 8.81 -1.79
CA MET A 120 -2.44 7.74 -1.89
C MET A 120 -3.21 7.72 -3.23
N PHE A 121 -3.06 8.74 -4.06
CA PHE A 121 -3.79 8.82 -5.32
C PHE A 121 -3.10 8.02 -6.43
N GLU A 122 -3.92 7.20 -7.11
CA GLU A 122 -3.51 6.36 -8.24
C GLU A 122 -4.21 6.83 -9.52
N ILE A 123 -3.71 6.38 -10.66
CA ILE A 123 -4.30 6.65 -11.98
C ILE A 123 -5.05 5.40 -12.44
N ASP A 124 -6.34 5.34 -12.17
CA ASP A 124 -7.23 4.28 -12.64
C ASP A 124 -8.12 4.73 -13.79
N ILE A 125 -8.46 6.01 -13.82
CA ILE A 125 -9.24 6.65 -14.89
C ILE A 125 -8.57 7.94 -15.37
N SER A 126 -9.03 8.48 -16.50
CA SER A 126 -8.44 9.68 -17.12
C SER A 126 -8.47 10.92 -16.25
N GLU A 127 -9.48 11.04 -15.40
CA GLU A 127 -9.61 12.15 -14.44
C GLU A 127 -8.50 12.16 -13.39
N ASP A 128 -8.02 11.00 -12.98
CA ASP A 128 -6.96 10.86 -11.97
C ASP A 128 -5.63 11.44 -12.47
N ILE A 129 -5.38 11.44 -13.79
CA ILE A 129 -4.20 12.06 -14.38
C ILE A 129 -4.12 13.54 -14.00
N ARG A 130 -5.26 14.24 -13.96
CA ARG A 130 -5.30 15.66 -13.59
C ARG A 130 -4.99 15.86 -12.11
N ILE A 131 -5.51 14.98 -11.25
CA ILE A 131 -5.26 15.02 -9.80
C ILE A 131 -3.78 14.73 -9.54
N CYS A 132 -3.27 13.62 -10.05
CA CYS A 132 -1.87 13.24 -9.88
C CYS A 132 -0.92 14.28 -10.47
N SER A 133 -1.24 14.87 -11.62
CA SER A 133 -0.43 15.94 -12.21
C SER A 133 -0.40 17.21 -11.36
N ALA A 134 -1.51 17.56 -10.71
CA ALA A 134 -1.56 18.71 -9.81
C ALA A 134 -0.74 18.46 -8.55
N LEU A 135 -0.90 17.29 -7.93
CA LEU A 135 -0.13 16.89 -6.75
C LEU A 135 1.37 16.78 -7.04
N MET A 136 1.72 16.23 -8.19
CA MET A 136 3.11 16.12 -8.62
C MET A 136 3.76 17.51 -8.80
N LYS A 137 3.04 18.47 -9.37
CA LYS A 137 3.54 19.86 -9.51
C LYS A 137 3.69 20.57 -8.18
N GLU A 138 2.82 20.29 -7.23
CA GLU A 138 2.83 20.96 -5.92
C GLU A 138 3.92 20.39 -5.01
N PHE A 139 4.13 19.07 -5.02
CA PHE A 139 4.95 18.40 -4.02
C PHE A 139 6.26 17.80 -4.54
N LEU A 140 6.39 17.54 -5.86
CA LEU A 140 7.55 16.84 -6.41
C LEU A 140 8.35 17.66 -7.43
N LEU A 141 7.84 18.74 -7.97
CA LEU A 141 8.50 19.58 -8.99
C LEU A 141 8.74 21.00 -8.50
#